data_f0dac88c1bcb9eee1535425b8f4cd82a
#
_entry.id   f0dac88c1bcb9eee1535425b8f4cd82a
#
_cell.length_a   1.000
_cell.length_b   1.000
_cell.length_c   1.000
_cell.angle_alpha   90.00
_cell.angle_beta   90.00
_cell.angle_gamma   90.00
#
_symmetry.space_group_name_H-M   'P 1'
#
loop_
_entity.id
_entity.type
_entity.pdbx_description
1 polymer ?
#
loop_
_entity_poly.entity_id
_entity_poly.type
_entity_poly.pdbx_seq_one_letter_code
_entity_poly.pdbx_strand_id
1 'polypeptide(L)'
;MASGGKKSLAQSIFQVGGNGGNALGPILAALVVQPFGQRSIGWFSIVAVIAILTMLHIGSWYKRRLLNATLHKKATPQPFIHLSRRRVHWVLAILVVLIFSKYFYLSCMTSYFTFFLIDKFHISVQASQFCLFAFLGASAIGTLGGGLLGDRFGRKYVIWASILGAAPFALMLPFASFGWTIALAVVVGLVISSAFSSIVVYATDLMPDKIGMISGVFFGLMFGLGGVGSAFFGWLADRTSVEYIFLVSSFSPLLGIVAGLLPNTQKKAVSQQ
;
A
#
# COMPACT_ATOMS: atom_id res chain seq x y z
N MET A 1 3.96 16.18 13.52
CA MET A 1 4.78 17.30 13.93
C MET A 1 6.06 17.46 13.10
N ALA A 2 6.70 16.40 12.62
CA ALA A 2 7.91 16.48 11.79
C ALA A 2 7.62 16.64 10.27
N SER A 3 6.36 16.71 9.85
CA SER A 3 5.98 16.67 8.44
C SER A 3 6.04 18.02 7.71
N GLY A 4 6.27 19.15 8.43
CA GLY A 4 6.30 20.47 7.81
C GLY A 4 5.07 20.79 6.91
N GLY A 5 3.89 20.27 7.26
CA GLY A 5 2.67 20.39 6.45
C GLY A 5 2.47 19.29 5.39
N LYS A 6 3.52 18.52 5.04
CA LYS A 6 3.46 17.45 4.03
C LYS A 6 3.16 16.09 4.66
N LYS A 7 1.92 15.90 5.14
CA LYS A 7 1.52 14.71 5.89
C LYS A 7 1.52 13.44 5.03
N SER A 8 1.05 13.53 3.79
CA SER A 8 1.00 12.38 2.87
C SER A 8 2.40 11.93 2.49
N LEU A 9 3.33 12.86 2.28
CA LEU A 9 4.74 12.54 2.02
C LEU A 9 5.38 11.86 3.24
N ALA A 10 5.16 12.36 4.45
CA ALA A 10 5.71 11.73 5.66
C ALA A 10 5.19 10.30 5.84
N GLN A 11 3.89 10.08 5.58
CA GLN A 11 3.27 8.75 5.62
C GLN A 11 3.82 7.83 4.53
N SER A 12 4.08 8.37 3.32
CA SER A 12 4.62 7.56 2.21
C SER A 12 6.08 7.15 2.45
N ILE A 13 6.91 8.00 3.03
CA ILE A 13 8.29 7.67 3.41
C ILE A 13 8.30 6.48 4.40
N PHE A 14 7.41 6.52 5.41
CA PHE A 14 7.24 5.39 6.32
C PHE A 14 6.85 4.11 5.59
N GLN A 15 5.87 4.20 4.68
CA GLN A 15 5.35 3.05 3.95
C GLN A 15 6.36 2.48 2.93
N VAL A 16 7.21 3.33 2.34
CA VAL A 16 8.26 2.91 1.41
C VAL A 16 9.26 1.97 2.08
N GLY A 17 9.55 2.16 3.37
CA GLY A 17 10.39 1.22 4.12
C GLY A 17 9.82 -0.20 4.13
N GLY A 18 8.52 -0.34 4.39
CA GLY A 18 7.84 -1.64 4.34
C GLY A 18 7.74 -2.22 2.92
N ASN A 19 7.34 -1.41 1.94
CA ASN A 19 7.22 -1.85 0.55
C ASN A 19 8.59 -2.19 -0.07
N GLY A 20 9.64 -1.43 0.27
CA GLY A 20 11.00 -1.73 -0.14
C GLY A 20 11.51 -3.07 0.44
N GLY A 21 11.23 -3.32 1.72
CA GLY A 21 11.52 -4.61 2.34
C GLY A 21 10.79 -5.78 1.65
N ASN A 22 9.50 -5.61 1.34
CA ASN A 22 8.72 -6.60 0.60
C ASN A 22 9.27 -6.83 -0.82
N ALA A 23 9.77 -5.79 -1.50
CA ALA A 23 10.38 -5.93 -2.81
C ALA A 23 11.70 -6.69 -2.78
N LEU A 24 12.50 -6.54 -1.72
CA LEU A 24 13.77 -7.27 -1.57
C LEU A 24 13.55 -8.78 -1.36
N GLY A 25 12.41 -9.21 -0.82
CA GLY A 25 12.11 -10.63 -0.57
C GLY A 25 12.31 -11.53 -1.80
N PRO A 26 11.61 -11.28 -2.93
CA PRO A 26 11.75 -12.07 -4.15
C PRO A 26 13.17 -12.10 -4.73
N ILE A 27 13.88 -10.95 -4.72
CA ILE A 27 15.26 -10.92 -5.24
C ILE A 27 16.21 -11.70 -4.35
N LEU A 28 16.02 -11.65 -3.03
CA LEU A 28 16.80 -12.46 -2.10
C LEU A 28 16.47 -13.95 -2.22
N ALA A 29 15.21 -14.28 -2.48
CA ALA A 29 14.82 -15.66 -2.78
C ALA A 29 15.49 -16.16 -4.06
N ALA A 30 15.53 -15.38 -5.13
CA ALA A 30 16.15 -15.74 -6.39
C ALA A 30 17.68 -15.87 -6.32
N LEU A 31 18.35 -14.99 -5.57
CA LEU A 31 19.81 -14.90 -5.54
C LEU A 31 20.45 -15.71 -4.42
N VAL A 32 19.73 -15.95 -3.32
CA VAL A 32 20.29 -16.61 -2.13
C VAL A 32 19.60 -17.96 -1.87
N VAL A 33 18.28 -17.97 -1.77
CA VAL A 33 17.57 -19.19 -1.36
C VAL A 33 17.61 -20.25 -2.45
N GLN A 34 17.44 -19.85 -3.70
CA GLN A 34 17.42 -20.79 -4.82
C GLN A 34 18.76 -21.49 -5.05
N PRO A 35 19.94 -20.81 -5.08
CA PRO A 35 21.22 -21.47 -5.27
C PRO A 35 21.75 -22.16 -4.01
N PHE A 36 21.50 -21.61 -2.79
CA PHE A 36 22.06 -22.14 -1.54
C PHE A 36 21.09 -23.02 -0.74
N GLY A 37 19.86 -23.18 -1.25
CA GLY A 37 18.82 -23.99 -0.62
C GLY A 37 18.14 -23.31 0.56
N GLN A 38 17.08 -23.95 1.08
CA GLN A 38 16.21 -23.38 2.11
C GLN A 38 16.91 -23.03 3.43
N ARG A 39 18.02 -23.73 3.76
CA ARG A 39 18.79 -23.44 4.98
C ARG A 39 19.38 -22.03 5.01
N SER A 40 19.63 -21.43 3.86
CA SER A 40 20.14 -20.07 3.75
C SER A 40 19.16 -19.00 4.27
N ILE A 41 17.87 -19.34 4.42
CA ILE A 41 16.88 -18.46 5.05
C ILE A 41 17.29 -18.10 6.49
N GLY A 42 17.97 -19.01 7.19
CA GLY A 42 18.49 -18.76 8.54
C GLY A 42 19.45 -17.55 8.61
N TRP A 43 20.15 -17.21 7.55
CA TRP A 43 21.06 -16.05 7.54
C TRP A 43 20.31 -14.73 7.68
N PHE A 44 19.05 -14.67 7.23
CA PHE A 44 18.24 -13.46 7.38
C PHE A 44 17.83 -13.16 8.82
N SER A 45 17.98 -14.13 9.75
CA SER A 45 17.80 -13.88 11.18
C SER A 45 18.76 -12.82 11.72
N ILE A 46 19.95 -12.68 11.14
CA ILE A 46 20.92 -11.64 11.49
C ILE A 46 20.33 -10.25 11.18
N VAL A 47 19.68 -10.10 10.02
CA VAL A 47 19.01 -8.85 9.63
C VAL A 47 17.87 -8.52 10.60
N ALA A 48 17.12 -9.55 11.03
CA ALA A 48 16.06 -9.38 12.03
C ALA A 48 16.59 -8.89 13.38
N VAL A 49 17.73 -9.45 13.85
CA VAL A 49 18.39 -9.00 15.08
C VAL A 49 18.84 -7.53 14.95
N ILE A 50 19.46 -7.15 13.84
CA ILE A 50 19.88 -5.77 13.57
C ILE A 50 18.66 -4.84 13.59
N ALA A 51 17.54 -5.25 12.96
CA ALA A 51 16.30 -4.47 12.95
C ALA A 51 15.74 -4.27 14.37
N ILE A 52 15.75 -5.32 15.22
CA ILE A 52 15.32 -5.23 16.61
C ILE A 52 16.19 -4.23 17.39
N LEU A 53 17.51 -4.33 17.30
CA LEU A 53 18.44 -3.43 17.98
C LEU A 53 18.24 -1.97 17.52
N THR A 54 18.06 -1.77 16.22
CA THR A 54 17.77 -0.44 15.65
C THR A 54 16.44 0.12 16.18
N MET A 55 15.38 -0.69 16.25
CA MET A 55 14.10 -0.28 16.79
C MET A 55 14.16 0.07 18.29
N LEU A 56 14.90 -0.69 19.08
CA LEU A 56 15.14 -0.38 20.51
C LEU A 56 15.86 0.96 20.68
N HIS A 57 16.88 1.21 19.85
CA HIS A 57 17.61 2.47 19.86
C HIS A 57 16.71 3.67 19.48
N ILE A 58 15.97 3.54 18.37
CA ILE A 58 15.03 4.59 17.91
C ILE A 58 13.93 4.81 18.96
N GLY A 59 13.39 3.75 19.57
CA GLY A 59 12.37 3.83 20.61
C GLY A 59 12.84 4.62 21.82
N SER A 60 14.07 4.37 22.29
CA SER A 60 14.68 5.09 23.42
C SER A 60 14.93 6.57 23.08
N TRP A 61 15.44 6.86 21.87
CA TRP A 61 15.64 8.22 21.38
C TRP A 61 14.30 8.98 21.27
N TYR A 62 13.26 8.35 20.71
CA TYR A 62 11.94 8.95 20.55
C TYR A 62 11.27 9.25 21.90
N LYS A 63 11.41 8.34 22.88
CA LYS A 63 10.93 8.56 24.27
C LYS A 63 11.55 9.81 24.88
N ARG A 64 12.86 9.98 24.77
CA ARG A 64 13.58 11.16 25.27
C ARG A 64 13.09 12.45 24.61
N ARG A 65 12.87 12.41 23.29
CA ARG A 65 12.41 13.57 22.51
C ARG A 65 10.96 13.96 22.84
N LEU A 66 10.09 12.99 23.11
CA LEU A 66 8.72 13.24 23.57
C LEU A 66 8.69 13.91 24.94
N LEU A 67 9.49 13.43 25.88
CA LEU A 67 9.58 14.04 27.21
C LEU A 67 10.02 15.53 27.12
N ASN A 68 10.96 15.84 26.26
CA ASN A 68 11.41 17.22 26.04
C ASN A 68 10.38 18.07 25.27
N ALA A 69 9.60 17.47 24.36
CA ALA A 69 8.61 18.18 23.57
C ALA A 69 7.31 18.49 24.36
N THR A 70 6.98 17.71 25.40
CA THR A 70 5.82 18.01 26.28
C THR A 70 6.02 19.29 27.08
N LEU A 71 7.26 19.74 27.30
CA LEU A 71 7.58 20.99 27.97
C LEU A 71 7.37 22.25 27.09
N HIS A 72 7.17 22.08 25.76
CA HIS A 72 7.15 23.20 24.80
C HIS A 72 5.93 23.17 23.85
N LYS A 73 4.84 22.50 24.21
CA LYS A 73 3.64 22.43 23.38
C LYS A 73 2.88 23.76 23.31
N LYS A 74 3.16 24.56 22.29
CA LYS A 74 2.16 25.46 21.70
C LYS A 74 1.29 24.62 20.76
N ALA A 75 0.03 24.41 21.13
CA ALA A 75 -0.95 23.77 20.26
C ALA A 75 -1.16 24.65 19.02
N THR A 76 -0.69 24.21 17.86
CA THR A 76 -1.10 24.83 16.60
C THR A 76 -2.56 24.41 16.33
N PRO A 77 -3.48 25.37 16.13
CA PRO A 77 -4.84 25.05 15.76
C PRO A 77 -4.82 24.23 14.46
N GLN A 78 -5.35 23.02 14.52
CA GLN A 78 -5.55 22.23 13.30
C GLN A 78 -6.84 22.69 12.63
N PRO A 79 -6.87 22.84 11.32
CA PRO A 79 -8.12 23.14 10.61
C PRO A 79 -9.09 21.97 10.79
N PHE A 80 -10.06 22.14 11.67
CA PHE A 80 -11.14 21.18 11.86
C PHE A 80 -12.06 21.23 10.65
N ILE A 81 -12.15 20.10 9.93
CA ILE A 81 -13.20 19.90 8.94
C ILE A 81 -14.46 19.55 9.71
N HIS A 82 -15.36 20.51 9.93
CA HIS A 82 -16.64 20.26 10.59
C HIS A 82 -17.58 19.46 9.67
N LEU A 83 -17.41 18.14 9.65
CA LEU A 83 -18.40 17.23 9.09
C LEU A 83 -19.27 16.70 10.23
N SER A 84 -20.57 16.51 9.96
CA SER A 84 -21.46 15.83 10.90
C SER A 84 -20.92 14.41 11.18
N ARG A 85 -21.10 13.89 12.40
CA ARG A 85 -20.65 12.54 12.78
C ARG A 85 -21.09 11.47 11.77
N ARG A 86 -22.32 11.57 11.26
CA ARG A 86 -22.86 10.65 10.25
C ARG A 86 -22.06 10.70 8.94
N ARG A 87 -21.67 11.88 8.49
CA ARG A 87 -20.83 12.03 7.27
C ARG A 87 -19.41 11.48 7.47
N VAL A 88 -18.83 11.67 8.64
CA VAL A 88 -17.51 11.10 8.95
C VAL A 88 -17.54 9.58 8.85
N HIS A 89 -18.54 8.89 9.43
CA HIS A 89 -18.67 7.43 9.34
C HIS A 89 -18.86 6.96 7.90
N TRP A 90 -19.67 7.66 7.10
CA TRP A 90 -19.83 7.34 5.68
C TRP A 90 -18.53 7.46 4.89
N VAL A 91 -17.76 8.52 5.13
CA VAL A 91 -16.46 8.70 4.47
C VAL A 91 -15.47 7.60 4.90
N LEU A 92 -15.43 7.25 6.17
CA LEU A 92 -14.59 6.15 6.65
C LEU A 92 -15.01 4.81 6.03
N ALA A 93 -16.31 4.53 5.89
CA ALA A 93 -16.80 3.34 5.21
C ALA A 93 -16.35 3.29 3.73
N ILE A 94 -16.42 4.41 3.02
CA ILE A 94 -15.90 4.52 1.65
C ILE A 94 -14.40 4.20 1.63
N LEU A 95 -13.61 4.76 2.54
CA LEU A 95 -12.18 4.50 2.60
C LEU A 95 -11.87 3.02 2.90
N VAL A 96 -12.67 2.35 3.72
CA VAL A 96 -12.57 0.91 3.99
C VAL A 96 -12.83 0.10 2.72
N VAL A 97 -13.87 0.44 1.95
CA VAL A 97 -14.16 -0.21 0.65
C VAL A 97 -13.00 -0.02 -0.32
N LEU A 98 -12.38 1.16 -0.36
CA LEU A 98 -11.25 1.44 -1.22
C LEU A 98 -9.98 0.67 -0.80
N ILE A 99 -9.75 0.50 0.50
CA ILE A 99 -8.68 -0.36 1.01
C ILE A 99 -8.96 -1.82 0.65
N PHE A 100 -10.19 -2.29 0.82
CA PHE A 100 -10.58 -3.64 0.39
C PHE A 100 -10.28 -3.85 -1.08
N SER A 101 -10.77 -2.99 -1.95
CA SER A 101 -10.53 -3.03 -3.40
C SER A 101 -9.04 -3.17 -3.73
N LYS A 102 -8.24 -2.29 -3.14
CA LYS A 102 -6.79 -2.26 -3.39
C LYS A 102 -6.07 -3.49 -2.86
N TYR A 103 -6.27 -3.84 -1.58
CA TYR A 103 -5.49 -4.91 -0.96
C TYR A 103 -5.97 -6.30 -1.35
N PHE A 104 -7.22 -6.44 -1.75
CA PHE A 104 -7.72 -7.68 -2.35
C PHE A 104 -7.01 -7.96 -3.69
N TYR A 105 -6.88 -6.96 -4.57
CA TYR A 105 -6.08 -7.09 -5.79
C TYR A 105 -4.60 -7.35 -5.49
N LEU A 106 -4.01 -6.54 -4.59
CA LEU A 106 -2.59 -6.69 -4.26
C LEU A 106 -2.27 -8.05 -3.66
N SER A 107 -3.19 -8.67 -2.89
CA SER A 107 -2.97 -10.00 -2.33
C SER A 107 -2.87 -11.08 -3.43
N CYS A 108 -3.68 -10.98 -4.49
CA CYS A 108 -3.55 -11.84 -5.66
C CYS A 108 -2.19 -11.64 -6.34
N MET A 109 -1.82 -10.40 -6.62
CA MET A 109 -0.55 -10.07 -7.26
C MET A 109 0.67 -10.52 -6.44
N THR A 110 0.68 -10.29 -5.14
CA THR A 110 1.85 -10.63 -4.31
C THR A 110 1.98 -12.11 -4.03
N SER A 111 0.89 -12.85 -3.94
CA SER A 111 0.89 -14.27 -3.58
C SER A 111 0.93 -15.20 -4.80
N TYR A 112 0.33 -14.80 -5.92
CA TYR A 112 0.10 -15.71 -7.04
C TYR A 112 0.76 -15.26 -8.36
N PHE A 113 1.37 -14.08 -8.44
CA PHE A 113 1.95 -13.59 -9.70
C PHE A 113 3.07 -14.48 -10.24
N THR A 114 3.91 -15.03 -9.37
CA THR A 114 4.96 -15.97 -9.77
C THR A 114 4.37 -17.26 -10.35
N PHE A 115 3.33 -17.80 -9.72
CA PHE A 115 2.62 -18.99 -10.22
C PHE A 115 1.95 -18.71 -11.57
N PHE A 116 1.29 -17.56 -11.72
CA PHE A 116 0.70 -17.12 -12.97
C PHE A 116 1.71 -17.04 -14.13
N LEU A 117 2.88 -16.49 -13.86
CA LEU A 117 3.94 -16.35 -14.86
C LEU A 117 4.54 -17.71 -15.27
N ILE A 118 4.72 -18.61 -14.28
CA ILE A 118 5.25 -19.96 -14.53
C ILE A 118 4.24 -20.78 -15.32
N ASP A 119 2.97 -20.77 -14.92
CA ASP A 119 1.90 -21.56 -15.53
C ASP A 119 1.62 -21.09 -16.96
N LYS A 120 1.45 -19.79 -17.17
CA LYS A 120 1.07 -19.22 -18.47
C LYS A 120 2.23 -19.13 -19.48
N PHE A 121 3.44 -18.79 -19.02
CA PHE A 121 4.57 -18.50 -19.91
C PHE A 121 5.71 -19.51 -19.81
N HIS A 122 5.59 -20.52 -18.95
CA HIS A 122 6.57 -21.59 -18.73
C HIS A 122 7.98 -21.08 -18.43
N ILE A 123 8.08 -19.94 -17.72
CA ILE A 123 9.37 -19.36 -17.31
C ILE A 123 9.91 -20.02 -16.04
N SER A 124 11.21 -19.84 -15.79
CA SER A 124 11.83 -20.36 -14.57
C SER A 124 11.35 -19.63 -13.31
N VAL A 125 11.40 -20.32 -12.17
CA VAL A 125 11.10 -19.72 -10.86
C VAL A 125 11.93 -18.46 -10.62
N GLN A 126 13.22 -18.50 -10.98
CA GLN A 126 14.10 -17.35 -10.82
C GLN A 126 13.64 -16.14 -11.65
N ALA A 127 13.28 -16.34 -12.90
CA ALA A 127 12.77 -15.27 -13.76
C ALA A 127 11.46 -14.69 -13.23
N SER A 128 10.55 -15.53 -12.71
CA SER A 128 9.29 -15.06 -12.13
C SER A 128 9.49 -14.22 -10.86
N GLN A 129 10.50 -14.54 -10.04
CA GLN A 129 10.88 -13.74 -8.87
C GLN A 129 11.42 -12.35 -9.26
N PHE A 130 12.19 -12.24 -10.33
CA PHE A 130 12.62 -10.94 -10.84
C PHE A 130 11.43 -10.09 -11.36
N CYS A 131 10.46 -10.72 -11.99
CA CYS A 131 9.23 -10.04 -12.42
C CYS A 131 8.43 -9.53 -11.20
N LEU A 132 8.30 -10.36 -10.15
CA LEU A 132 7.65 -9.96 -8.90
C LEU A 132 8.42 -8.82 -8.21
N PHE A 133 9.76 -8.88 -8.20
CA PHE A 133 10.59 -7.77 -7.69
C PHE A 133 10.32 -6.47 -8.47
N ALA A 134 10.22 -6.52 -9.79
CA ALA A 134 9.93 -5.34 -10.61
C ALA A 134 8.57 -4.73 -10.26
N PHE A 135 7.52 -5.54 -10.08
CA PHE A 135 6.20 -5.12 -9.60
C PHE A 135 6.25 -4.46 -8.22
N LEU A 136 6.91 -5.11 -7.24
CA LEU A 136 7.00 -4.61 -5.87
C LEU A 136 7.89 -3.36 -5.76
N GLY A 137 8.97 -3.30 -6.54
CA GLY A 137 9.83 -2.11 -6.67
C GLY A 137 9.05 -0.90 -7.23
N ALA A 138 8.28 -1.13 -8.30
CA ALA A 138 7.37 -0.12 -8.83
C ALA A 138 6.33 0.34 -7.80
N SER A 139 5.82 -0.60 -6.99
CA SER A 139 4.88 -0.30 -5.89
C SER A 139 5.52 0.59 -4.82
N ALA A 140 6.79 0.37 -4.48
CA ALA A 140 7.51 1.22 -3.54
C ALA A 140 7.69 2.65 -4.09
N ILE A 141 8.08 2.78 -5.36
CA ILE A 141 8.21 4.07 -6.06
C ILE A 141 6.84 4.77 -6.15
N GLY A 142 5.78 4.04 -6.52
CA GLY A 142 4.42 4.55 -6.61
C GLY A 142 3.91 5.07 -5.28
N THR A 143 4.23 4.40 -4.17
CA THR A 143 3.88 4.85 -2.82
C THR A 143 4.50 6.21 -2.50
N LEU A 144 5.78 6.41 -2.84
CA LEU A 144 6.46 7.68 -2.63
C LEU A 144 5.84 8.80 -3.49
N GLY A 145 5.65 8.51 -4.78
CA GLY A 145 5.00 9.43 -5.71
C GLY A 145 3.59 9.85 -5.25
N GLY A 146 2.80 8.88 -4.76
CA GLY A 146 1.46 9.11 -4.23
C GLY A 146 1.44 10.05 -3.02
N GLY A 147 2.44 9.99 -2.16
CA GLY A 147 2.58 10.93 -1.04
C GLY A 147 2.84 12.36 -1.50
N LEU A 148 3.75 12.54 -2.45
CA LEU A 148 4.06 13.84 -3.07
C LEU A 148 2.84 14.43 -3.78
N LEU A 149 2.19 13.62 -4.63
CA LEU A 149 1.01 14.02 -5.39
C LEU A 149 -0.18 14.32 -4.48
N GLY A 150 -0.36 13.55 -3.39
CA GLY A 150 -1.43 13.73 -2.42
C GLY A 150 -1.39 15.07 -1.70
N ASP A 151 -0.18 15.54 -1.37
CA ASP A 151 0.01 16.85 -0.74
C ASP A 151 -0.09 18.01 -1.76
N ARG A 152 0.21 17.78 -3.05
CA ARG A 152 0.18 18.80 -4.11
C ARG A 152 -1.19 18.96 -4.77
N PHE A 153 -1.81 17.87 -5.20
CA PHE A 153 -3.04 17.88 -6.00
C PHE A 153 -4.30 17.55 -5.21
N GLY A 154 -4.13 17.08 -3.98
CA GLY A 154 -5.24 16.70 -3.11
C GLY A 154 -5.44 15.21 -3.01
N ARG A 155 -5.65 14.75 -1.79
CA ARG A 155 -5.71 13.32 -1.44
C ARG A 155 -6.86 12.59 -2.14
N LYS A 156 -8.04 13.22 -2.25
CA LYS A 156 -9.20 12.66 -2.97
C LYS A 156 -8.84 12.28 -4.41
N TYR A 157 -8.20 13.19 -5.13
CA TYR A 157 -7.87 12.98 -6.55
C TYR A 157 -6.83 11.89 -6.72
N VAL A 158 -5.82 11.84 -5.83
CA VAL A 158 -4.81 10.78 -5.86
C VAL A 158 -5.41 9.42 -5.55
N ILE A 159 -6.30 9.32 -4.56
CA ILE A 159 -7.00 8.07 -4.23
C ILE A 159 -7.83 7.60 -5.44
N TRP A 160 -8.60 8.49 -6.04
CA TRP A 160 -9.46 8.18 -7.18
C TRP A 160 -8.63 7.74 -8.40
N ALA A 161 -7.65 8.56 -8.79
CA ALA A 161 -6.79 8.29 -9.94
C ALA A 161 -5.93 7.03 -9.75
N SER A 162 -5.49 6.74 -8.51
CA SER A 162 -4.69 5.56 -8.21
C SER A 162 -5.48 4.26 -8.33
N ILE A 163 -6.65 4.16 -7.71
CA ILE A 163 -7.39 2.90 -7.69
C ILE A 163 -8.10 2.69 -9.03
N LEU A 164 -8.88 3.68 -9.49
CA LEU A 164 -9.60 3.56 -10.75
C LEU A 164 -8.65 3.61 -11.97
N GLY A 165 -7.60 4.42 -11.90
CA GLY A 165 -6.60 4.49 -12.96
C GLY A 165 -5.80 3.20 -13.15
N ALA A 166 -5.68 2.35 -12.12
CA ALA A 166 -5.08 1.03 -12.25
C ALA A 166 -6.00 0.01 -12.93
N ALA A 167 -7.34 0.23 -12.92
CA ALA A 167 -8.33 -0.73 -13.40
C ALA A 167 -8.12 -1.17 -14.86
N PRO A 168 -7.93 -0.28 -15.87
CA PRO A 168 -7.75 -0.70 -17.24
C PRO A 168 -6.52 -1.58 -17.42
N PHE A 169 -5.41 -1.25 -16.76
CA PHE A 169 -4.17 -2.02 -16.82
C PHE A 169 -4.31 -3.38 -16.13
N ALA A 170 -5.01 -3.42 -14.99
CA ALA A 170 -5.31 -4.66 -14.28
C ALA A 170 -6.20 -5.60 -15.11
N LEU A 171 -7.22 -5.07 -15.80
CA LEU A 171 -8.11 -5.84 -16.66
C LEU A 171 -7.40 -6.40 -17.91
N MET A 172 -6.44 -5.69 -18.46
CA MET A 172 -5.65 -6.13 -19.61
C MET A 172 -4.61 -7.20 -19.25
N LEU A 173 -4.10 -7.21 -18.02
CA LEU A 173 -2.98 -8.04 -17.60
C LEU A 173 -3.19 -9.53 -17.84
N PRO A 174 -4.37 -10.16 -17.52
CA PRO A 174 -4.58 -11.59 -17.75
C PRO A 174 -4.53 -12.02 -19.22
N PHE A 175 -4.74 -11.09 -20.16
CA PHE A 175 -4.82 -11.38 -21.60
C PHE A 175 -3.53 -10.99 -22.35
N ALA A 176 -2.57 -10.39 -21.67
CA ALA A 176 -1.36 -9.85 -22.28
C ALA A 176 -0.33 -10.93 -22.60
N SER A 177 0.56 -10.66 -23.57
CA SER A 177 1.78 -11.42 -23.82
C SER A 177 2.80 -11.19 -22.71
N PHE A 178 3.84 -12.02 -22.60
CA PHE A 178 4.81 -11.98 -21.52
C PHE A 178 5.40 -10.58 -21.26
N GLY A 179 5.93 -9.91 -22.29
CA GLY A 179 6.52 -8.57 -22.15
C GLY A 179 5.50 -7.52 -21.70
N TRP A 180 4.29 -7.56 -22.26
CA TRP A 180 3.19 -6.68 -21.87
C TRP A 180 2.69 -6.97 -20.45
N THR A 181 2.64 -8.24 -20.04
CA THR A 181 2.27 -8.62 -18.66
C THR A 181 3.19 -7.96 -17.64
N ILE A 182 4.51 -7.97 -17.88
CA ILE A 182 5.49 -7.33 -16.98
C ILE A 182 5.31 -5.81 -16.99
N ALA A 183 5.19 -5.21 -18.18
CA ALA A 183 5.00 -3.76 -18.31
C ALA A 183 3.72 -3.30 -17.59
N LEU A 184 2.60 -4.01 -17.80
CA LEU A 184 1.33 -3.73 -17.14
C LEU A 184 1.43 -3.93 -15.62
N ALA A 185 2.10 -4.99 -15.15
CA ALA A 185 2.32 -5.22 -13.72
C ALA A 185 3.09 -4.07 -13.08
N VAL A 186 4.16 -3.58 -13.70
CA VAL A 186 4.94 -2.42 -13.24
C VAL A 186 4.06 -1.18 -13.17
N VAL A 187 3.27 -0.89 -14.22
CA VAL A 187 2.36 0.26 -14.24
C VAL A 187 1.30 0.14 -13.15
N VAL A 188 0.67 -1.02 -13.02
CA VAL A 188 -0.34 -1.26 -11.96
C VAL A 188 0.30 -1.10 -10.58
N GLY A 189 1.48 -1.69 -10.34
CA GLY A 189 2.21 -1.57 -9.09
C GLY A 189 2.44 -0.11 -8.71
N LEU A 190 2.94 0.69 -9.66
CA LEU A 190 3.21 2.10 -9.48
C LEU A 190 1.93 2.90 -9.18
N VAL A 191 0.88 2.70 -9.98
CA VAL A 191 -0.36 3.47 -9.89
C VAL A 191 -1.16 3.09 -8.63
N ILE A 192 -1.46 1.80 -8.40
CA ILE A 192 -2.33 1.37 -7.31
C ILE A 192 -1.70 1.63 -5.93
N SER A 193 -0.36 1.58 -5.82
CA SER A 193 0.33 1.78 -4.56
C SER A 193 0.34 3.23 -4.09
N SER A 194 0.11 4.19 -4.97
CA SER A 194 0.09 5.61 -4.64
C SER A 194 -1.09 6.04 -3.74
N ALA A 195 -2.17 5.24 -3.64
CA ALA A 195 -3.36 5.59 -2.87
C ALA A 195 -3.18 5.51 -1.35
N PHE A 196 -2.40 4.57 -0.82
CA PHE A 196 -2.49 4.17 0.58
C PHE A 196 -2.10 5.28 1.56
N SER A 197 -0.98 5.97 1.32
CA SER A 197 -0.56 7.08 2.18
C SER A 197 -1.61 8.19 2.23
N SER A 198 -2.22 8.50 1.07
CA SER A 198 -3.31 9.47 0.97
C SER A 198 -4.58 9.02 1.70
N ILE A 199 -4.93 7.72 1.66
CA ILE A 199 -6.08 7.15 2.37
C ILE A 199 -5.90 7.29 3.88
N VAL A 200 -4.75 6.85 4.42
CA VAL A 200 -4.47 6.90 5.87
C VAL A 200 -4.48 8.34 6.37
N VAL A 201 -3.82 9.25 5.65
CA VAL A 201 -3.79 10.67 6.05
C VAL A 201 -5.17 11.31 5.94
N TYR A 202 -5.95 10.98 4.90
CA TYR A 202 -7.33 11.45 4.78
C TYR A 202 -8.19 10.98 5.97
N ALA A 203 -8.08 9.70 6.35
CA ALA A 203 -8.81 9.13 7.49
C ALA A 203 -8.40 9.77 8.83
N THR A 204 -7.11 9.99 9.05
CA THR A 204 -6.61 10.62 10.28
C THR A 204 -6.96 12.11 10.38
N ASP A 205 -7.09 12.81 9.26
CA ASP A 205 -7.56 14.21 9.26
C ASP A 205 -9.05 14.34 9.59
N LEU A 206 -9.87 13.29 9.34
CA LEU A 206 -11.28 13.26 9.73
C LEU A 206 -11.47 13.11 11.26
N MET A 207 -10.53 12.43 11.93
CA MET A 207 -10.59 12.17 13.37
C MET A 207 -9.24 12.46 14.04
N PRO A 208 -8.82 13.71 14.13
CA PRO A 208 -7.50 14.10 14.64
C PRO A 208 -7.28 13.73 16.10
N ASP A 209 -8.34 13.58 16.89
CA ASP A 209 -8.26 13.16 18.28
C ASP A 209 -7.98 11.65 18.45
N LYS A 210 -8.15 10.86 17.37
CA LYS A 210 -8.06 9.39 17.37
C LYS A 210 -7.05 8.85 16.34
N ILE A 211 -5.98 9.59 16.05
CA ILE A 211 -5.00 9.24 15.00
C ILE A 211 -4.45 7.82 15.18
N GLY A 212 -4.06 7.45 16.41
CA GLY A 212 -3.52 6.12 16.69
C GLY A 212 -4.53 4.99 16.42
N MET A 213 -5.79 5.18 16.82
CA MET A 213 -6.85 4.21 16.59
C MET A 213 -7.14 4.06 15.08
N ILE A 214 -7.30 5.17 14.37
CA ILE A 214 -7.57 5.17 12.93
C ILE A 214 -6.41 4.52 12.17
N SER A 215 -5.17 4.91 12.44
CA SER A 215 -4.00 4.28 11.81
C SER A 215 -3.95 2.78 12.11
N GLY A 216 -4.17 2.37 13.36
CA GLY A 216 -4.19 0.96 13.74
C GLY A 216 -5.24 0.16 12.98
N VAL A 217 -6.47 0.68 12.86
CA VAL A 217 -7.55 0.04 12.10
C VAL A 217 -7.17 -0.09 10.60
N PHE A 218 -6.65 0.99 10.00
CA PHE A 218 -6.32 0.98 8.57
C PHE A 218 -5.12 0.08 8.25
N PHE A 219 -4.10 0.04 9.10
CA PHE A 219 -2.99 -0.91 8.96
C PHE A 219 -3.44 -2.35 9.24
N GLY A 220 -4.29 -2.55 10.26
CA GLY A 220 -4.88 -3.85 10.55
C GLY A 220 -5.72 -4.39 9.40
N LEU A 221 -6.55 -3.54 8.77
CA LEU A 221 -7.30 -3.89 7.56
C LEU A 221 -6.39 -4.22 6.38
N MET A 222 -5.32 -3.44 6.17
CA MET A 222 -4.34 -3.69 5.11
C MET A 222 -3.77 -5.12 5.19
N PHE A 223 -3.24 -5.49 6.35
CA PHE A 223 -2.64 -6.81 6.53
C PHE A 223 -3.70 -7.93 6.62
N GLY A 224 -4.82 -7.67 7.31
CA GLY A 224 -5.91 -8.63 7.43
C GLY A 224 -6.55 -8.97 6.08
N LEU A 225 -6.85 -7.97 5.27
CA LEU A 225 -7.40 -8.17 3.92
C LEU A 225 -6.38 -8.82 2.98
N GLY A 226 -5.08 -8.53 3.14
CA GLY A 226 -4.02 -9.24 2.44
C GLY A 226 -4.06 -10.74 2.71
N GLY A 227 -4.13 -11.14 3.99
CA GLY A 227 -4.20 -12.54 4.39
C GLY A 227 -5.49 -13.24 3.95
N VAL A 228 -6.65 -12.62 4.21
CA VAL A 228 -7.95 -13.16 3.77
C VAL A 228 -8.03 -13.27 2.24
N GLY A 229 -7.54 -12.25 1.52
CA GLY A 229 -7.50 -12.26 0.06
C GLY A 229 -6.61 -13.38 -0.48
N SER A 230 -5.41 -13.59 0.09
CA SER A 230 -4.53 -14.70 -0.30
C SER A 230 -5.18 -16.06 -0.07
N ALA A 231 -5.83 -16.26 1.08
CA ALA A 231 -6.54 -17.51 1.38
C ALA A 231 -7.73 -17.74 0.42
N PHE A 232 -8.51 -16.69 0.13
CA PHE A 232 -9.62 -16.74 -0.81
C PHE A 232 -9.16 -17.11 -2.23
N PHE A 233 -8.11 -16.44 -2.71
CA PHE A 233 -7.57 -16.73 -4.05
C PHE A 233 -6.90 -18.11 -4.12
N GLY A 234 -6.28 -18.60 -3.03
CA GLY A 234 -5.78 -19.97 -2.97
C GLY A 234 -6.90 -21.00 -3.10
N TRP A 235 -7.94 -20.84 -2.30
CA TRP A 235 -9.12 -21.70 -2.36
C TRP A 235 -9.79 -21.67 -3.76
N LEU A 236 -9.82 -20.50 -4.40
CA LEU A 236 -10.39 -20.35 -5.73
C LEU A 236 -9.49 -20.97 -6.81
N ALA A 237 -8.16 -20.78 -6.71
CA ALA A 237 -7.18 -21.33 -7.64
C ALA A 237 -7.20 -22.87 -7.65
N ASP A 238 -7.30 -23.50 -6.46
CA ASP A 238 -7.38 -24.95 -6.32
C ASP A 238 -8.61 -25.57 -7.00
N ARG A 239 -9.67 -24.77 -7.20
CA ARG A 239 -10.92 -25.20 -7.83
C ARG A 239 -11.08 -24.79 -9.28
N THR A 240 -10.25 -23.87 -9.74
CA THR A 240 -10.35 -23.30 -11.09
C THR A 240 -8.98 -23.30 -11.77
N SER A 241 -8.34 -22.15 -11.84
CA SER A 241 -6.99 -21.99 -12.35
C SER A 241 -6.36 -20.69 -11.83
N VAL A 242 -5.02 -20.60 -11.91
CA VAL A 242 -4.30 -19.38 -11.57
C VAL A 242 -4.68 -18.22 -12.51
N GLU A 243 -4.94 -18.48 -13.78
CA GLU A 243 -5.39 -17.45 -14.73
C GLU A 243 -6.75 -16.88 -14.33
N TYR A 244 -7.67 -17.73 -13.87
CA TYR A 244 -9.01 -17.32 -13.46
C TYR A 244 -9.00 -16.40 -12.25
N ILE A 245 -8.13 -16.65 -11.25
CA ILE A 245 -8.02 -15.75 -10.10
C ILE A 245 -7.49 -14.37 -10.49
N PHE A 246 -6.59 -14.28 -11.49
CA PHE A 246 -6.12 -13.00 -12.03
C PHE A 246 -7.25 -12.25 -12.74
N LEU A 247 -8.09 -12.95 -13.49
CA LEU A 247 -9.28 -12.38 -14.11
C LEU A 247 -10.25 -11.83 -13.04
N VAL A 248 -10.58 -12.62 -12.03
CA VAL A 248 -11.49 -12.19 -10.95
C VAL A 248 -10.90 -11.01 -10.16
N SER A 249 -9.63 -11.07 -9.80
CA SER A 249 -8.97 -10.01 -9.04
C SER A 249 -8.92 -8.68 -9.81
N SER A 250 -8.80 -8.72 -11.14
CA SER A 250 -8.69 -7.55 -12.01
C SER A 250 -9.93 -6.64 -12.00
N PHE A 251 -11.08 -7.14 -11.56
CA PHE A 251 -12.29 -6.33 -11.37
C PHE A 251 -12.26 -5.53 -10.06
N SER A 252 -11.44 -5.91 -9.08
CA SER A 252 -11.39 -5.22 -7.78
C SER A 252 -11.11 -3.72 -7.88
N PRO A 253 -10.16 -3.22 -8.72
CA PRO A 253 -9.89 -1.80 -8.83
C PRO A 253 -11.05 -0.96 -9.36
N LEU A 254 -12.05 -1.58 -10.03
CA LEU A 254 -13.26 -0.87 -10.48
C LEU A 254 -14.07 -0.31 -9.30
N LEU A 255 -13.97 -0.91 -8.11
CA LEU A 255 -14.56 -0.35 -6.89
C LEU A 255 -14.00 1.05 -6.56
N GLY A 256 -12.87 1.42 -7.18
CA GLY A 256 -12.30 2.77 -7.10
C GLY A 256 -13.25 3.88 -7.53
N ILE A 257 -14.31 3.56 -8.31
CA ILE A 257 -15.35 4.53 -8.70
C ILE A 257 -16.03 5.18 -7.47
N VAL A 258 -16.11 4.43 -6.36
CA VAL A 258 -16.69 4.90 -5.09
C VAL A 258 -15.88 6.06 -4.48
N ALA A 259 -14.59 6.19 -4.84
CA ALA A 259 -13.77 7.34 -4.40
C ALA A 259 -14.30 8.69 -4.90
N GLY A 260 -15.08 8.69 -5.98
CA GLY A 260 -15.78 9.90 -6.46
C GLY A 260 -16.70 10.52 -5.40
N LEU A 261 -17.28 9.70 -4.52
CA LEU A 261 -18.17 10.13 -3.44
C LEU A 261 -17.44 10.79 -2.25
N LEU A 262 -16.11 10.75 -2.21
CA LEU A 262 -15.33 11.39 -1.15
C LEU A 262 -15.48 12.93 -1.24
N PRO A 263 -15.74 13.64 -0.13
CA PRO A 263 -15.75 15.09 -0.11
C PRO A 263 -14.34 15.66 -0.33
N ASN A 264 -14.26 16.84 -0.96
CA ASN A 264 -12.97 17.51 -1.16
C ASN A 264 -12.60 18.30 0.11
N THR A 265 -11.58 17.80 0.84
CA THR A 265 -11.18 18.36 2.13
C THR A 265 -10.21 19.53 2.02
N GLN A 266 -9.57 19.76 0.88
CA GLN A 266 -8.55 20.82 0.71
C GLN A 266 -9.10 22.18 0.30
N LYS A 267 -10.26 22.26 -0.32
CA LYS A 267 -10.81 23.54 -0.81
C LYS A 267 -11.19 24.56 0.28
N LYS A 268 -11.30 24.16 1.54
CA LYS A 268 -11.67 25.10 2.63
C LYS A 268 -10.48 25.80 3.30
N ALA A 269 -9.24 25.35 3.07
CA ALA A 269 -8.06 26.00 3.66
C ALA A 269 -7.60 27.26 2.91
N VAL A 270 -7.97 27.41 1.62
CA VAL A 270 -7.54 28.53 0.75
C VAL A 270 -8.51 29.71 0.80
N SER A 271 -9.74 29.53 1.26
CA SER A 271 -10.75 30.62 1.27
C SER A 271 -10.82 31.39 2.60
N GLN A 272 -9.89 31.15 3.53
CA GLN A 272 -9.81 31.87 4.82
C GLN A 272 -8.45 32.56 5.03
N GLN A 273 -7.67 32.76 3.99
CA GLN A 273 -6.60 33.76 3.91
C GLN A 273 -7.08 34.91 3.01
#